data_3e871c379957a9a96064cc29d63c3d32
#
_entry.id   3e871c379957a9a96064cc29d63c3d32
#
_cell.length_a   1.000
_cell.length_b   1.000
_cell.length_c   1.000
_cell.angle_alpha   90.00
_cell.angle_beta   90.00
_cell.angle_gamma   90.00
#
_symmetry.space_group_name_H-M   'P 1'
#
loop_
_entity.id
_entity.type
_entity.pdbx_description
1 polymer ?
#
loop_
_entity_poly.entity_id
_entity_poly.type
_entity_poly.pdbx_seq_one_letter_code
_entity_poly.pdbx_strand_id
1 'polypeptide(L)'
;VEDFKKSFQTQMEYYLWLLSNDGVIAGGSTNSVNGRYEEHSKNASGTAEFNKMVYVEHPVYADPGSNHWIGNQVWAVQRLAELYYVVKTQGDASGITVGGMDLTTALETILDKWTGWFLDNSILGKASGTITFEDYYEKYHEKDGTGKTKFEIPDLSTVTDDGTSFSIPSSLIWSGEPNSWTGTYQENTNLKATIVGYGDGDLGCVSSLANTLIYYAAGRGVSASDLATGEASYKSSRGTKSTDMKDRAAQSLYLAKELLDREWNKYRDDIGLGVSDHNTNLTRLWETKLVLPNGQRTNGQGKTLAKGDYTGKMPNGDLIQDGVAFVDIRSNYKSDPMYLEAEKYYKQDGNTDNYYFTLHRFWHAGDIMMALGTMSEVYPDLTPDSETPDTDAPVVTPSDVTVKVGETKDLTVDQTGCDFKSDDESIASVSKDGTITGVKEGKTTITVTNKDGKSTTVTVTVTAATTTEATTTSEATTTTGAKTTTTAGETTTVDPNADNIGDVNLDGVVDIADAVTLNKYLAGVVQLSDQALRNANCDQSPSDIDNIGDKDTTALVRFVLNVEGYQDLPFMGE
;
A
#
# COMPACT_ATOMS: atom_id res chain seq x y z
N VAL A 1 -19.63 -27.88 -2.94
CA VAL A 1 -20.34 -26.65 -3.40
C VAL A 1 -21.29 -26.18 -2.31
N GLU A 2 -22.19 -27.02 -1.78
CA GLU A 2 -23.21 -26.61 -0.79
C GLU A 2 -22.58 -26.07 0.51
N ASP A 3 -21.50 -26.65 1.00
CA ASP A 3 -20.82 -26.15 2.19
C ASP A 3 -20.22 -24.75 1.98
N PHE A 4 -19.71 -24.48 0.77
CA PHE A 4 -19.24 -23.12 0.41
C PHE A 4 -20.38 -22.12 0.35
N LYS A 5 -21.52 -22.49 -0.27
CA LYS A 5 -22.72 -21.63 -0.30
C LYS A 5 -23.20 -21.29 1.10
N LYS A 6 -23.29 -22.29 1.97
CA LYS A 6 -23.70 -22.09 3.36
C LYS A 6 -22.72 -21.20 4.13
N SER A 7 -21.42 -21.43 3.97
CA SER A 7 -20.37 -20.59 4.58
C SER A 7 -20.48 -19.14 4.09
N PHE A 8 -20.65 -18.95 2.78
CA PHE A 8 -20.82 -17.63 2.18
C PHE A 8 -22.10 -16.96 2.69
N GLN A 9 -23.23 -17.65 2.70
CA GLN A 9 -24.49 -17.13 3.26
C GLN A 9 -24.29 -16.66 4.71
N THR A 10 -23.70 -17.51 5.54
CA THR A 10 -23.43 -17.16 6.94
C THR A 10 -22.54 -15.93 7.07
N GLN A 11 -21.52 -15.80 6.20
CA GLN A 11 -20.63 -14.65 6.18
C GLN A 11 -21.39 -13.35 5.80
N MET A 12 -22.25 -13.42 4.80
CA MET A 12 -23.09 -12.28 4.40
C MET A 12 -24.08 -11.88 5.49
N GLU A 13 -24.70 -12.87 6.15
CA GLU A 13 -25.58 -12.65 7.30
C GLU A 13 -24.83 -12.01 8.47
N TYR A 14 -23.57 -12.37 8.67
CA TYR A 14 -22.70 -11.77 9.67
C TYR A 14 -22.43 -10.29 9.38
N TYR A 15 -22.18 -9.91 8.13
CA TYR A 15 -22.04 -8.50 7.73
C TYR A 15 -23.34 -7.71 7.99
N LEU A 16 -24.48 -8.27 7.63
CA LEU A 16 -25.78 -7.64 7.90
C LEU A 16 -26.05 -7.48 9.39
N TRP A 17 -25.70 -8.49 10.19
CA TRP A 17 -25.84 -8.43 11.63
C TRP A 17 -25.02 -7.31 12.27
N LEU A 18 -23.81 -7.05 11.77
CA LEU A 18 -22.92 -6.02 12.29
C LEU A 18 -23.06 -4.65 11.60
N LEU A 19 -23.93 -4.55 10.60
CA LEU A 19 -24.17 -3.28 9.90
C LEU A 19 -24.82 -2.28 10.87
N SER A 20 -24.10 -1.19 11.17
CA SER A 20 -24.57 -0.17 12.08
C SER A 20 -25.70 0.69 11.50
N ASN A 21 -26.36 1.44 12.36
CA ASN A 21 -27.33 2.44 11.91
C ASN A 21 -26.71 3.49 10.99
N ASP A 22 -25.47 3.85 11.24
CA ASP A 22 -24.75 4.88 10.50
C ASP A 22 -24.24 4.40 9.13
N GLY A 23 -24.10 3.07 8.93
CA GLY A 23 -23.75 2.47 7.65
C GLY A 23 -22.42 1.71 7.63
N VAL A 24 -21.53 1.90 8.59
CA VAL A 24 -20.31 1.10 8.72
C VAL A 24 -20.54 -0.17 9.52
N ILE A 25 -19.65 -1.13 9.37
CA ILE A 25 -19.80 -2.49 9.93
C ILE A 25 -19.02 -2.55 11.23
N ALA A 26 -19.71 -2.78 12.34
CA ALA A 26 -19.04 -3.00 13.61
C ALA A 26 -18.23 -4.30 13.54
N GLY A 27 -17.02 -4.26 14.03
CA GLY A 27 -16.21 -5.44 13.99
C GLY A 27 -16.21 -6.14 15.32
N GLY A 28 -16.65 -7.35 15.39
CA GLY A 28 -16.31 -8.19 16.48
C GLY A 28 -17.48 -8.95 17.11
N SER A 29 -17.25 -10.23 17.10
CA SER A 29 -17.98 -11.17 17.94
C SER A 29 -17.01 -12.20 18.46
N THR A 30 -17.34 -12.84 19.53
CA THR A 30 -16.53 -13.89 20.11
C THR A 30 -17.38 -15.00 20.72
N ASN A 31 -16.86 -16.22 20.67
CA ASN A 31 -17.32 -17.32 21.50
C ASN A 31 -16.36 -17.56 22.68
N SER A 32 -15.44 -16.65 22.91
CA SER A 32 -14.43 -16.75 23.96
C SER A 32 -14.88 -16.05 25.23
N VAL A 33 -14.71 -16.72 26.37
CA VAL A 33 -14.94 -16.17 27.71
C VAL A 33 -13.58 -16.05 28.40
N ASN A 34 -13.24 -14.85 28.90
CA ASN A 34 -11.98 -14.63 29.61
C ASN A 34 -10.73 -15.10 28.85
N GLY A 35 -10.70 -14.96 27.53
CA GLY A 35 -9.59 -15.40 26.68
C GLY A 35 -9.55 -16.91 26.43
N ARG A 36 -10.63 -17.63 26.66
CA ARG A 36 -10.79 -19.05 26.38
C ARG A 36 -11.94 -19.30 25.44
N TYR A 37 -11.81 -20.30 24.57
CA TYR A 37 -12.90 -20.77 23.70
C TYR A 37 -13.91 -21.60 24.51
N GLU A 38 -14.74 -20.89 25.27
CA GLU A 38 -15.80 -21.46 26.08
C GLU A 38 -17.15 -20.92 25.59
N GLU A 39 -18.24 -21.66 25.76
CA GLU A 39 -19.57 -21.12 25.48
C GLU A 39 -19.85 -19.95 26.45
N HIS A 40 -20.29 -18.84 25.90
CA HIS A 40 -20.82 -17.75 26.71
C HIS A 40 -22.00 -18.26 27.54
N SER A 41 -22.05 -17.91 28.81
CA SER A 41 -23.20 -18.23 29.63
C SER A 41 -24.43 -17.54 29.02
N LYS A 42 -25.46 -18.29 28.73
CA LYS A 42 -26.73 -17.80 28.18
C LYS A 42 -27.45 -16.77 29.06
N ASN A 43 -26.83 -16.34 30.13
CA ASN A 43 -27.39 -15.46 31.16
C ASN A 43 -26.81 -14.03 31.16
N ALA A 44 -26.00 -13.67 30.21
CA ALA A 44 -25.68 -12.26 29.99
C ALA A 44 -26.89 -11.59 29.34
N SER A 45 -27.86 -11.17 30.16
CA SER A 45 -29.02 -10.44 29.64
C SER A 45 -28.53 -9.14 28.98
N GLY A 46 -28.88 -8.97 27.74
CA GLY A 46 -28.56 -7.77 26.97
C GLY A 46 -27.42 -7.92 25.98
N THR A 47 -26.80 -9.07 25.83
CA THR A 47 -25.74 -9.26 24.81
C THR A 47 -26.32 -9.82 23.52
N ALA A 48 -26.09 -9.13 22.42
CA ALA A 48 -26.56 -9.57 21.10
C ALA A 48 -25.82 -10.81 20.63
N GLU A 49 -26.56 -11.78 20.09
CA GLU A 49 -26.01 -13.05 19.64
C GLU A 49 -26.15 -13.27 18.14
N PHE A 50 -25.12 -13.88 17.55
CA PHE A 50 -25.12 -14.43 16.19
C PHE A 50 -24.57 -15.86 16.22
N ASN A 51 -25.40 -16.86 15.95
CA ASN A 51 -24.96 -18.27 15.89
C ASN A 51 -24.11 -18.71 17.10
N LYS A 52 -24.52 -18.37 18.32
CA LYS A 52 -23.83 -18.63 19.59
C LYS A 52 -22.54 -17.82 19.84
N MET A 53 -22.20 -16.91 18.97
CA MET A 53 -21.23 -15.87 19.26
C MET A 53 -21.94 -14.65 19.82
N VAL A 54 -21.29 -13.91 20.68
CA VAL A 54 -21.80 -12.66 21.23
C VAL A 54 -21.06 -11.47 20.66
N TYR A 55 -21.77 -10.36 20.49
CA TYR A 55 -21.14 -9.12 20.09
C TYR A 55 -20.19 -8.64 21.18
N VAL A 56 -19.00 -8.25 20.76
CA VAL A 56 -18.01 -7.58 21.58
C VAL A 56 -17.35 -6.52 20.74
N GLU A 57 -17.35 -5.29 21.21
CA GLU A 57 -16.70 -4.18 20.51
C GLU A 57 -15.23 -4.47 20.20
N HIS A 58 -14.53 -5.07 21.19
CA HIS A 58 -13.13 -5.49 21.07
C HIS A 58 -12.98 -6.97 21.42
N PRO A 59 -13.03 -7.87 20.43
CA PRO A 59 -12.80 -9.30 20.66
C PRO A 59 -11.42 -9.57 21.27
N VAL A 60 -11.35 -10.56 22.16
CA VAL A 60 -10.11 -10.87 22.94
C VAL A 60 -8.89 -11.11 22.09
N TYR A 61 -9.06 -11.61 20.89
CA TYR A 61 -7.96 -11.93 19.95
C TYR A 61 -7.82 -10.93 18.81
N ALA A 62 -8.61 -9.88 18.81
CA ALA A 62 -8.40 -8.78 17.88
C ALA A 62 -7.13 -8.02 18.26
N ASP A 63 -6.45 -7.51 17.27
CA ASP A 63 -5.41 -6.53 17.51
C ASP A 63 -6.02 -5.35 18.27
N PRO A 64 -5.29 -4.81 19.24
CA PRO A 64 -5.73 -3.62 19.94
C PRO A 64 -6.08 -2.52 18.94
N GLY A 65 -7.30 -2.02 19.01
CA GLY A 65 -7.81 -1.03 18.08
C GLY A 65 -8.29 -1.57 16.74
N SER A 66 -8.44 -2.90 16.55
CA SER A 66 -8.94 -3.47 15.29
C SER A 66 -10.31 -2.93 14.89
N ASN A 67 -11.20 -2.66 15.85
CA ASN A 67 -12.49 -2.01 15.60
C ASN A 67 -12.39 -0.49 15.49
N HIS A 68 -11.28 0.10 15.86
CA HIS A 68 -11.05 1.53 15.74
C HIS A 68 -10.44 1.91 14.40
N TRP A 69 -9.63 1.05 13.82
CA TRP A 69 -8.93 1.35 12.57
C TRP A 69 -9.81 1.13 11.34
N ILE A 70 -9.84 2.14 10.48
CA ILE A 70 -10.69 2.15 9.28
C ILE A 70 -10.36 1.03 8.28
N GLY A 71 -9.14 0.49 8.29
CA GLY A 71 -8.72 -0.60 7.42
C GLY A 71 -9.63 -1.82 7.50
N ASN A 72 -10.18 -2.11 8.69
CA ASN A 72 -11.14 -3.20 8.85
C ASN A 72 -12.45 -2.97 8.07
N GLN A 73 -12.82 -1.72 7.83
CA GLN A 73 -13.98 -1.37 7.01
C GLN A 73 -13.68 -1.58 5.52
N VAL A 74 -12.64 -0.92 5.03
CA VAL A 74 -12.35 -0.86 3.59
C VAL A 74 -11.91 -2.21 3.03
N TRP A 75 -11.09 -2.98 3.77
CA TRP A 75 -10.67 -4.31 3.32
C TRP A 75 -11.80 -5.34 3.34
N ALA A 76 -12.69 -5.25 4.30
CA ALA A 76 -13.83 -6.15 4.38
C ALA A 76 -14.83 -5.94 3.23
N VAL A 77 -15.10 -4.69 2.86
CA VAL A 77 -16.21 -4.34 1.96
C VAL A 77 -15.83 -4.34 0.49
N GLN A 78 -14.56 -4.10 0.13
CA GLN A 78 -14.14 -4.06 -1.28
C GLN A 78 -14.51 -5.35 -2.05
N ARG A 79 -14.45 -6.52 -1.40
CA ARG A 79 -14.83 -7.78 -2.04
C ARG A 79 -16.34 -7.95 -2.19
N LEU A 80 -17.12 -7.33 -1.33
CA LEU A 80 -18.57 -7.28 -1.48
C LEU A 80 -18.99 -6.40 -2.66
N ALA A 81 -18.28 -5.27 -2.87
CA ALA A 81 -18.53 -4.39 -4.00
C ALA A 81 -18.14 -5.04 -5.34
N GLU A 82 -17.02 -5.75 -5.40
CA GLU A 82 -16.62 -6.56 -6.55
C GLU A 82 -17.69 -7.63 -6.87
N LEU A 83 -18.13 -8.39 -5.87
CA LEU A 83 -19.21 -9.36 -6.03
C LEU A 83 -20.50 -8.70 -6.51
N TYR A 84 -20.85 -7.55 -5.98
CA TYR A 84 -22.02 -6.80 -6.41
C TYR A 84 -21.94 -6.44 -7.90
N TYR A 85 -20.80 -5.92 -8.34
CA TYR A 85 -20.56 -5.64 -9.75
C TYR A 85 -20.73 -6.89 -10.64
N VAL A 86 -20.17 -8.03 -10.23
CA VAL A 86 -20.30 -9.29 -10.95
C VAL A 86 -21.77 -9.74 -11.01
N VAL A 87 -22.48 -9.72 -9.89
CA VAL A 87 -23.91 -10.10 -9.84
C VAL A 87 -24.77 -9.18 -10.71
N LYS A 88 -24.48 -7.88 -10.71
CA LYS A 88 -25.23 -6.92 -11.55
C LYS A 88 -24.95 -7.04 -13.03
N THR A 89 -23.75 -7.43 -13.43
CA THR A 89 -23.35 -7.53 -14.84
C THR A 89 -23.58 -8.91 -15.44
N GLN A 90 -23.45 -9.98 -14.64
CA GLN A 90 -23.55 -11.37 -15.10
C GLN A 90 -24.81 -12.09 -14.62
N GLY A 91 -25.54 -11.49 -13.65
CA GLY A 91 -26.69 -12.07 -13.00
C GLY A 91 -26.33 -12.98 -11.81
N ASP A 92 -27.29 -13.14 -10.88
CA ASP A 92 -27.14 -14.07 -9.77
C ASP A 92 -27.60 -15.48 -10.14
N ALA A 93 -26.63 -16.35 -10.40
CA ALA A 93 -26.87 -17.78 -10.63
C ALA A 93 -26.77 -18.62 -9.33
N SER A 94 -26.49 -17.99 -8.17
CA SER A 94 -26.23 -18.72 -6.93
C SER A 94 -27.49 -19.30 -6.29
N GLY A 95 -28.62 -18.60 -6.40
CA GLY A 95 -29.87 -18.90 -5.70
C GLY A 95 -29.75 -18.79 -4.18
N ILE A 96 -28.76 -18.02 -3.68
CA ILE A 96 -28.53 -17.82 -2.26
C ILE A 96 -29.47 -16.74 -1.72
N THR A 97 -30.08 -17.02 -0.59
CA THR A 97 -30.82 -16.02 0.21
C THR A 97 -30.03 -15.66 1.45
N VAL A 98 -29.98 -14.38 1.80
CA VAL A 98 -29.19 -13.84 2.90
C VAL A 98 -30.12 -13.02 3.81
N GLY A 99 -30.29 -13.44 5.04
CA GLY A 99 -31.15 -12.72 5.99
C GLY A 99 -32.57 -12.48 5.49
N GLY A 100 -33.14 -13.42 4.71
CA GLY A 100 -34.45 -13.32 4.11
C GLY A 100 -34.55 -12.54 2.81
N MET A 101 -33.44 -12.05 2.27
CA MET A 101 -33.33 -11.28 1.02
C MET A 101 -32.62 -12.11 -0.07
N ASP A 102 -32.85 -11.80 -1.33
CA ASP A 102 -31.95 -12.27 -2.39
C ASP A 102 -30.56 -11.63 -2.25
N LEU A 103 -29.55 -12.24 -2.89
CA LEU A 103 -28.16 -11.81 -2.75
C LEU A 103 -27.94 -10.35 -3.20
N THR A 104 -28.58 -9.94 -4.30
CA THR A 104 -28.47 -8.57 -4.81
C THR A 104 -28.99 -7.56 -3.80
N THR A 105 -30.19 -7.80 -3.25
CA THR A 105 -30.80 -6.93 -2.24
C THR A 105 -29.96 -6.87 -0.96
N ALA A 106 -29.37 -8.00 -0.53
CA ALA A 106 -28.49 -8.03 0.63
C ALA A 106 -27.22 -7.20 0.41
N LEU A 107 -26.59 -7.33 -0.77
CA LEU A 107 -25.43 -6.53 -1.14
C LEU A 107 -25.77 -5.03 -1.22
N GLU A 108 -26.89 -4.69 -1.85
CA GLU A 108 -27.36 -3.30 -1.92
C GLU A 108 -27.63 -2.72 -0.52
N THR A 109 -28.24 -3.49 0.37
CA THR A 109 -28.48 -3.07 1.76
C THR A 109 -27.20 -2.68 2.49
N ILE A 110 -26.13 -3.45 2.30
CA ILE A 110 -24.83 -3.16 2.91
C ILE A 110 -24.16 -1.98 2.20
N LEU A 111 -24.03 -2.06 0.87
CA LEU A 111 -23.22 -1.13 0.11
C LEU A 111 -23.81 0.27 0.04
N ASP A 112 -25.14 0.42 -0.06
CA ASP A 112 -25.80 1.73 -0.08
C ASP A 112 -25.55 2.52 1.21
N LYS A 113 -25.65 1.84 2.36
CA LYS A 113 -25.36 2.45 3.66
C LYS A 113 -23.86 2.76 3.81
N TRP A 114 -23.01 1.79 3.48
CA TRP A 114 -21.58 1.91 3.68
C TRP A 114 -20.94 2.97 2.77
N THR A 115 -21.22 2.94 1.47
CA THR A 115 -20.71 3.95 0.54
C THR A 115 -21.28 5.33 0.84
N GLY A 116 -22.56 5.40 1.19
CA GLY A 116 -23.20 6.62 1.63
C GLY A 116 -22.51 7.25 2.83
N TRP A 117 -22.12 6.45 3.82
CA TRP A 117 -21.37 6.94 4.97
C TRP A 117 -20.01 7.53 4.60
N PHE A 118 -19.24 6.86 3.71
CA PHE A 118 -17.96 7.41 3.25
C PHE A 118 -18.12 8.67 2.39
N LEU A 119 -19.14 8.74 1.53
CA LEU A 119 -19.46 9.94 0.76
C LEU A 119 -19.75 11.14 1.67
N ASP A 120 -20.44 10.90 2.78
CA ASP A 120 -20.80 11.95 3.73
C ASP A 120 -19.64 12.40 4.61
N ASN A 121 -18.64 11.54 4.83
CA ASN A 121 -17.59 11.75 5.82
C ASN A 121 -16.18 11.86 5.23
N SER A 122 -15.94 11.55 3.95
CA SER A 122 -14.65 11.80 3.31
C SER A 122 -14.48 13.28 2.96
N ILE A 123 -13.25 13.76 3.01
CA ILE A 123 -12.88 15.15 2.77
C ILE A 123 -12.06 15.24 1.49
N LEU A 124 -12.51 16.07 0.54
CA LEU A 124 -11.69 16.59 -0.55
C LEU A 124 -11.40 18.05 -0.26
N GLY A 125 -10.15 18.39 0.06
CA GLY A 125 -9.73 19.72 0.48
C GLY A 125 -9.26 19.79 1.94
N LYS A 126 -9.27 20.99 2.50
CA LYS A 126 -8.86 21.30 3.88
C LYS A 126 -10.00 21.91 4.68
N ALA A 127 -10.19 21.42 5.91
CA ALA A 127 -11.03 22.09 6.89
C ALA A 127 -10.25 23.25 7.54
N SER A 128 -10.90 24.38 7.73
CA SER A 128 -10.34 25.53 8.47
C SER A 128 -10.71 25.55 9.95
N GLY A 129 -11.64 24.67 10.38
CA GLY A 129 -12.10 24.51 11.75
C GLY A 129 -11.99 23.07 12.23
N THR A 130 -12.06 22.91 13.57
CA THR A 130 -12.10 21.60 14.25
C THR A 130 -13.33 21.50 15.14
N ILE A 131 -13.87 20.29 15.27
CA ILE A 131 -14.87 19.93 16.28
C ILE A 131 -14.16 19.21 17.40
N THR A 132 -14.36 19.67 18.63
CA THR A 132 -13.83 19.03 19.82
C THR A 132 -14.95 18.40 20.61
N PHE A 133 -14.77 17.16 21.04
CA PHE A 133 -15.70 16.45 21.91
C PHE A 133 -14.97 15.48 22.83
N GLU A 134 -15.65 14.96 23.84
CA GLU A 134 -15.13 13.96 24.76
C GLU A 134 -15.99 12.72 24.70
N ASP A 135 -15.36 11.56 24.58
CA ASP A 135 -16.03 10.27 24.62
C ASP A 135 -15.15 9.21 25.30
N TYR A 136 -15.75 8.10 25.67
CA TYR A 136 -15.03 6.97 26.25
C TYR A 136 -14.30 6.23 25.14
N TYR A 137 -12.98 6.06 25.32
CA TYR A 137 -12.14 5.32 24.42
C TYR A 137 -11.50 4.14 25.15
N GLU A 138 -11.94 2.93 24.82
CA GLU A 138 -11.28 1.72 25.30
C GLU A 138 -10.07 1.39 24.42
N LYS A 139 -8.91 1.59 24.98
CA LYS A 139 -7.67 1.16 24.36
C LYS A 139 -7.27 -0.20 24.94
N TYR A 140 -7.08 -1.20 24.08
CA TYR A 140 -6.53 -2.51 24.47
C TYR A 140 -7.41 -3.32 25.46
N HIS A 141 -8.73 -3.18 25.42
CA HIS A 141 -9.67 -3.84 26.36
C HIS A 141 -9.48 -3.45 27.82
N GLU A 142 -8.72 -2.43 28.10
CA GLU A 142 -8.61 -1.86 29.44
C GLU A 142 -9.69 -0.81 29.61
N LYS A 143 -10.82 -1.21 30.20
CA LYS A 143 -11.75 -0.24 30.80
C LYS A 143 -11.07 0.30 32.06
N ASP A 144 -10.37 1.39 31.94
CA ASP A 144 -9.97 2.12 33.13
C ASP A 144 -11.15 2.84 33.79
N GLY A 145 -12.27 2.86 33.09
CA GLY A 145 -13.61 3.24 33.60
C GLY A 145 -13.75 4.66 34.11
N THR A 146 -12.71 5.47 34.06
CA THR A 146 -12.67 6.72 34.83
C THR A 146 -12.43 7.98 34.02
N GLY A 147 -12.02 7.90 32.75
CA GLY A 147 -11.68 9.07 31.95
C GLY A 147 -12.30 9.06 30.56
N LYS A 148 -12.83 10.21 30.13
CA LYS A 148 -13.15 10.48 28.74
C LYS A 148 -11.87 10.98 28.05
N THR A 149 -11.68 10.51 26.80
CA THR A 149 -10.65 11.03 25.92
C THR A 149 -11.21 12.22 25.15
N LYS A 150 -10.41 13.27 25.03
CA LYS A 150 -10.73 14.42 24.19
C LYS A 150 -10.31 14.12 22.76
N PHE A 151 -11.24 14.27 21.82
CA PHE A 151 -11.02 14.12 20.39
C PHE A 151 -11.15 15.45 19.69
N GLU A 152 -10.32 15.65 18.67
CA GLU A 152 -10.37 16.79 17.76
C GLU A 152 -10.42 16.25 16.33
N ILE A 153 -11.49 16.55 15.61
CA ILE A 153 -11.69 16.15 14.22
C ILE A 153 -11.94 17.37 13.34
N PRO A 154 -11.69 17.31 12.02
CA PRO A 154 -12.02 18.38 11.10
C PRO A 154 -13.52 18.73 11.14
N ASP A 155 -13.84 20.02 11.14
CA ASP A 155 -15.22 20.47 10.93
C ASP A 155 -15.54 20.43 9.42
N LEU A 156 -16.32 19.44 9.00
CA LEU A 156 -16.69 19.22 7.61
C LEU A 156 -17.41 20.42 6.97
N SER A 157 -18.09 21.25 7.75
CA SER A 157 -18.78 22.43 7.27
C SER A 157 -17.83 23.57 6.82
N THR A 158 -16.57 23.48 7.24
CA THR A 158 -15.51 24.47 6.95
C THR A 158 -14.55 24.02 5.85
N VAL A 159 -14.80 22.88 5.23
CA VAL A 159 -13.93 22.32 4.19
C VAL A 159 -13.98 23.19 2.93
N THR A 160 -12.80 23.52 2.43
CA THR A 160 -12.61 24.16 1.12
C THR A 160 -11.75 23.25 0.26
N ASP A 161 -12.24 22.93 -0.92
CA ASP A 161 -11.50 22.13 -1.90
C ASP A 161 -10.35 22.96 -2.49
N ASP A 162 -9.12 22.47 -2.30
CA ASP A 162 -7.89 23.07 -2.84
C ASP A 162 -7.32 22.29 -4.04
N GLY A 163 -8.05 21.28 -4.53
CA GLY A 163 -7.66 20.43 -5.65
C GLY A 163 -6.57 19.40 -5.35
N THR A 164 -5.98 19.42 -4.14
CA THR A 164 -4.81 18.56 -3.82
C THR A 164 -4.97 17.77 -2.52
N SER A 165 -5.59 18.38 -1.52
CA SER A 165 -5.73 17.77 -0.20
C SER A 165 -6.93 16.84 -0.14
N PHE A 166 -6.81 15.79 0.66
CA PHE A 166 -7.90 14.89 0.98
C PHE A 166 -7.67 14.28 2.37
N SER A 167 -8.71 13.75 2.97
CA SER A 167 -8.59 12.82 4.07
C SER A 167 -9.85 11.96 4.20
N ILE A 168 -9.69 10.76 4.71
CA ILE A 168 -10.78 9.84 5.00
C ILE A 168 -10.85 9.61 6.51
N PRO A 169 -12.00 9.18 7.05
CA PRO A 169 -12.04 8.68 8.42
C PRO A 169 -10.96 7.63 8.63
N SER A 170 -10.17 7.74 9.69
CA SER A 170 -9.08 6.82 10.00
C SER A 170 -9.34 5.97 11.25
N SER A 171 -10.15 6.49 12.16
CA SER A 171 -10.44 5.81 13.43
C SER A 171 -11.89 6.02 13.86
N LEU A 172 -12.46 4.95 14.41
CA LEU A 172 -13.84 4.90 14.90
C LEU A 172 -13.88 4.43 16.36
N ILE A 173 -14.89 4.89 17.08
CA ILE A 173 -15.34 4.28 18.33
C ILE A 173 -16.83 3.90 18.20
N TRP A 174 -17.25 2.93 18.98
CA TRP A 174 -18.56 2.34 18.85
C TRP A 174 -19.41 2.55 20.11
N SER A 175 -20.71 2.60 19.94
CA SER A 175 -21.68 2.64 21.03
C SER A 175 -22.90 1.79 20.72
N GLY A 176 -23.47 1.20 21.76
CA GLY A 176 -24.58 0.28 21.62
C GLY A 176 -24.18 -1.11 21.14
N GLU A 177 -25.15 -1.89 20.73
CA GLU A 177 -24.96 -3.26 20.22
C GLU A 177 -25.98 -3.57 19.11
N PRO A 178 -25.70 -4.56 18.23
CA PRO A 178 -26.65 -5.01 17.23
C PRO A 178 -27.84 -5.72 17.89
N ASN A 179 -28.93 -5.92 17.13
CA ASN A 179 -29.98 -6.83 17.54
C ASN A 179 -29.47 -8.29 17.52
N SER A 180 -29.99 -9.17 18.36
CA SER A 180 -29.71 -10.60 18.23
C SER A 180 -30.22 -11.12 16.90
N TRP A 181 -29.38 -11.94 16.21
CA TRP A 181 -29.73 -12.49 14.91
C TRP A 181 -30.84 -13.53 14.99
N THR A 182 -31.91 -13.34 14.22
CA THR A 182 -33.07 -14.23 14.19
C THR A 182 -33.24 -14.97 12.86
N GLY A 183 -32.26 -14.90 11.97
CA GLY A 183 -32.32 -15.46 10.63
C GLY A 183 -32.79 -14.48 9.55
N THR A 184 -33.24 -13.29 9.96
CA THR A 184 -33.66 -12.21 9.06
C THR A 184 -32.99 -10.91 9.45
N TYR A 185 -32.63 -10.09 8.44
CA TYR A 185 -32.05 -8.78 8.67
C TYR A 185 -33.04 -7.86 9.41
N GLN A 186 -32.52 -7.19 10.40
CA GLN A 186 -33.19 -6.11 11.13
C GLN A 186 -32.21 -4.95 11.29
N GLU A 187 -32.69 -3.74 11.08
CA GLU A 187 -31.85 -2.55 11.20
C GLU A 187 -31.40 -2.33 12.66
N ASN A 188 -30.11 -2.12 12.85
CA ASN A 188 -29.48 -1.93 14.16
C ASN A 188 -29.53 -0.46 14.60
N THR A 189 -30.71 0.01 15.01
CA THR A 189 -30.89 1.43 15.38
C THR A 189 -30.07 1.90 16.57
N ASN A 190 -29.60 0.97 17.42
CA ASN A 190 -28.82 1.27 18.62
C ASN A 190 -27.32 1.19 18.41
N LEU A 191 -26.86 0.51 17.35
CA LEU A 191 -25.43 0.37 17.05
C LEU A 191 -24.96 1.55 16.23
N LYS A 192 -24.00 2.32 16.75
CA LYS A 192 -23.52 3.56 16.14
C LYS A 192 -22.01 3.64 16.15
N ALA A 193 -21.46 4.29 15.12
CA ALA A 193 -20.07 4.64 15.01
C ALA A 193 -19.85 6.15 15.18
N THR A 194 -18.80 6.52 15.89
CA THR A 194 -18.33 7.90 16.00
C THR A 194 -16.93 8.00 15.42
N ILE A 195 -16.71 8.93 14.51
CA ILE A 195 -15.38 9.19 13.93
C ILE A 195 -14.56 9.95 14.96
N VAL A 196 -13.36 9.44 15.25
CA VAL A 196 -12.42 10.05 16.21
C VAL A 196 -11.07 10.40 15.59
N GLY A 197 -10.90 10.16 14.29
CA GLY A 197 -9.69 10.51 13.55
C GLY A 197 -9.90 10.56 12.05
N TYR A 198 -9.07 11.32 11.39
CA TYR A 198 -8.97 11.47 9.94
C TYR A 198 -7.53 11.33 9.50
N GLY A 199 -7.30 10.89 8.28
CA GLY A 199 -5.96 10.77 7.72
C GLY A 199 -5.98 10.54 6.20
N ASP A 200 -4.83 10.76 5.59
CA ASP A 200 -4.58 10.55 4.16
C ASP A 200 -3.34 9.68 3.90
N GLY A 201 -2.57 9.37 4.94
CA GLY A 201 -1.29 8.66 4.83
C GLY A 201 -1.40 7.13 4.85
N ASP A 202 -2.58 6.55 5.05
CA ASP A 202 -2.79 5.11 4.90
C ASP A 202 -3.26 4.81 3.47
N LEU A 203 -2.30 4.79 2.53
CA LEU A 203 -2.55 4.68 1.09
C LEU A 203 -3.32 3.40 0.72
N GLY A 204 -3.06 2.30 1.42
CA GLY A 204 -3.81 1.05 1.22
C GLY A 204 -5.28 1.20 1.57
N CYS A 205 -5.60 1.91 2.65
CA CYS A 205 -6.99 2.18 3.03
C CYS A 205 -7.69 3.12 2.06
N VAL A 206 -7.01 4.17 1.61
CA VAL A 206 -7.54 5.12 0.60
C VAL A 206 -7.84 4.40 -0.71
N SER A 207 -6.87 3.63 -1.21
CA SER A 207 -7.02 2.86 -2.45
C SER A 207 -8.10 1.77 -2.34
N SER A 208 -8.20 1.07 -1.21
CA SER A 208 -9.27 0.06 -0.98
C SER A 208 -10.66 0.69 -0.90
N LEU A 209 -10.77 1.89 -0.33
CA LEU A 209 -12.01 2.67 -0.40
C LEU A 209 -12.35 3.02 -1.85
N ALA A 210 -11.40 3.58 -2.59
CA ALA A 210 -11.59 3.92 -4.00
C ALA A 210 -12.02 2.70 -4.82
N ASN A 211 -11.37 1.55 -4.64
CA ASN A 211 -11.74 0.29 -5.29
C ASN A 211 -13.20 -0.13 -5.01
N THR A 212 -13.63 -0.01 -3.76
CA THR A 212 -15.03 -0.27 -3.37
C THR A 212 -15.99 0.65 -4.09
N LEU A 213 -15.69 1.95 -4.12
CA LEU A 213 -16.53 2.98 -4.74
C LEU A 213 -16.63 2.80 -6.27
N ILE A 214 -15.54 2.37 -6.94
CA ILE A 214 -15.52 2.06 -8.37
C ILE A 214 -16.49 0.91 -8.69
N TYR A 215 -16.34 -0.22 -8.02
CA TYR A 215 -17.22 -1.38 -8.24
C TYR A 215 -18.67 -1.09 -7.89
N TYR A 216 -18.92 -0.35 -6.82
CA TYR A 216 -20.28 0.05 -6.45
C TYR A 216 -20.92 0.93 -7.51
N ALA A 217 -20.23 1.96 -8.01
CA ALA A 217 -20.72 2.83 -9.07
C ALA A 217 -21.04 2.04 -10.34
N ALA A 218 -20.14 1.17 -10.77
CA ALA A 218 -20.33 0.32 -11.95
C ALA A 218 -21.50 -0.66 -11.78
N GLY A 219 -21.62 -1.29 -10.61
CA GLY A 219 -22.77 -2.16 -10.28
C GLY A 219 -24.10 -1.43 -10.29
N ARG A 220 -24.11 -0.13 -9.98
CA ARG A 220 -25.28 0.76 -10.09
C ARG A 220 -25.51 1.28 -11.53
N GLY A 221 -24.69 0.88 -12.51
CA GLY A 221 -24.83 1.27 -13.91
C GLY A 221 -24.37 2.70 -14.21
N VAL A 222 -23.50 3.25 -13.39
CA VAL A 222 -22.84 4.54 -13.65
C VAL A 222 -21.78 4.34 -14.73
N SER A 223 -21.73 5.26 -15.68
CA SER A 223 -20.76 5.29 -16.78
C SER A 223 -19.73 6.40 -16.59
N ALA A 224 -18.65 6.39 -17.34
CA ALA A 224 -17.64 7.44 -17.35
C ALA A 224 -18.24 8.84 -17.63
N SER A 225 -19.27 8.91 -18.49
CA SER A 225 -19.97 10.17 -18.79
C SER A 225 -20.76 10.76 -17.63
N ASP A 226 -21.04 9.97 -16.59
CA ASP A 226 -21.75 10.44 -15.39
C ASP A 226 -20.80 11.14 -14.39
N LEU A 227 -19.48 11.13 -14.62
CA LEU A 227 -18.48 11.71 -13.72
C LEU A 227 -18.76 13.18 -13.39
N ALA A 228 -19.01 14.02 -14.40
CA ALA A 228 -19.30 15.45 -14.20
C ALA A 228 -20.59 15.69 -13.40
N THR A 229 -21.59 14.81 -13.57
CA THR A 229 -22.83 14.85 -12.77
C THR A 229 -22.53 14.47 -11.33
N GLY A 230 -21.72 13.43 -11.12
CA GLY A 230 -21.26 13.00 -9.80
C GLY A 230 -20.47 14.10 -9.07
N GLU A 231 -19.56 14.79 -9.79
CA GLU A 231 -18.83 15.94 -9.27
C GLU A 231 -19.77 17.06 -8.80
N ALA A 232 -20.65 17.51 -9.68
CA ALA A 232 -21.58 18.60 -9.37
C ALA A 232 -22.47 18.24 -8.18
N SER A 233 -22.97 17.01 -8.14
CA SER A 233 -23.80 16.50 -7.04
C SER A 233 -23.01 16.38 -5.74
N TYR A 234 -21.80 15.82 -5.76
CA TYR A 234 -20.94 15.71 -4.58
C TYR A 234 -20.62 17.08 -3.98
N LYS A 235 -20.23 18.05 -4.82
CA LYS A 235 -19.91 19.42 -4.37
C LYS A 235 -21.12 20.15 -3.81
N SER A 236 -22.31 19.94 -4.37
CA SER A 236 -23.56 20.57 -3.92
C SER A 236 -24.15 19.92 -2.68
N SER A 237 -23.92 18.61 -2.46
CA SER A 237 -24.52 17.84 -1.38
C SER A 237 -23.78 17.95 -0.05
N ARG A 238 -22.67 18.66 0.01
CA ARG A 238 -21.97 18.88 1.27
C ARG A 238 -22.90 19.60 2.27
N GLY A 239 -23.42 18.80 3.20
CA GLY A 239 -24.41 19.23 4.19
C GLY A 239 -25.84 18.77 3.92
N THR A 240 -26.17 18.23 2.74
CA THR A 240 -27.49 17.67 2.45
C THR A 240 -27.34 16.32 1.76
N LYS A 241 -27.65 15.23 2.46
CA LYS A 241 -27.54 13.86 1.94
C LYS A 241 -28.51 13.67 0.78
N SER A 242 -28.01 13.28 -0.40
CA SER A 242 -28.88 12.80 -1.48
C SER A 242 -29.51 11.47 -1.08
N THR A 243 -30.79 11.31 -1.33
CA THR A 243 -31.53 10.04 -1.16
C THR A 243 -31.67 9.27 -2.47
N ASP A 244 -31.23 9.85 -3.59
CA ASP A 244 -31.22 9.19 -4.89
C ASP A 244 -29.96 8.31 -5.01
N MET A 245 -30.17 6.99 -5.10
CA MET A 245 -29.08 6.02 -5.18
C MET A 245 -28.25 6.12 -6.47
N LYS A 246 -28.84 6.57 -7.58
CA LYS A 246 -28.10 6.80 -8.81
C LYS A 246 -27.16 7.99 -8.66
N ASP A 247 -27.62 9.06 -8.02
CA ASP A 247 -26.84 10.23 -7.69
C ASP A 247 -25.68 9.87 -6.74
N ARG A 248 -25.97 9.08 -5.69
CA ARG A 248 -24.93 8.57 -4.76
C ARG A 248 -23.90 7.69 -5.46
N ALA A 249 -24.31 6.88 -6.42
CA ALA A 249 -23.39 6.06 -7.20
C ALA A 249 -22.49 6.90 -8.13
N ALA A 250 -23.02 7.96 -8.75
CA ALA A 250 -22.22 8.90 -9.52
C ALA A 250 -21.23 9.69 -8.63
N GLN A 251 -21.66 10.11 -7.44
CA GLN A 251 -20.76 10.69 -6.43
C GLN A 251 -19.65 9.71 -6.02
N SER A 252 -19.94 8.41 -5.94
CA SER A 252 -18.95 7.39 -5.61
C SER A 252 -17.85 7.31 -6.67
N LEU A 253 -18.21 7.35 -7.96
CA LEU A 253 -17.23 7.37 -9.04
C LEU A 253 -16.33 8.62 -8.95
N TYR A 254 -16.94 9.79 -8.73
CA TYR A 254 -16.19 11.03 -8.57
C TYR A 254 -15.24 10.98 -7.37
N LEU A 255 -15.73 10.57 -6.19
CA LEU A 255 -14.88 10.48 -5.00
C LEU A 255 -13.73 9.48 -5.21
N ALA A 256 -14.00 8.32 -5.82
CA ALA A 256 -12.96 7.34 -6.10
C ALA A 256 -11.85 7.91 -6.98
N LYS A 257 -12.22 8.58 -8.07
CA LYS A 257 -11.25 9.22 -8.97
C LYS A 257 -10.42 10.28 -8.25
N GLU A 258 -11.07 11.19 -7.54
CA GLU A 258 -10.38 12.25 -6.80
C GLU A 258 -9.42 11.69 -5.72
N LEU A 259 -9.80 10.63 -5.02
CA LEU A 259 -8.92 9.99 -4.04
C LEU A 259 -7.67 9.43 -4.72
N LEU A 260 -7.83 8.68 -5.82
CA LEU A 260 -6.69 8.10 -6.55
C LEU A 260 -5.80 9.17 -7.18
N ASP A 261 -6.37 10.20 -7.81
CA ASP A 261 -5.60 11.28 -8.43
C ASP A 261 -4.79 12.07 -7.38
N ARG A 262 -5.42 12.42 -6.25
CA ARG A 262 -4.75 13.17 -5.17
C ARG A 262 -3.71 12.33 -4.45
N GLU A 263 -3.98 11.04 -4.24
CA GLU A 263 -3.02 10.08 -3.70
C GLU A 263 -1.80 9.97 -4.61
N TRP A 264 -2.02 9.77 -5.91
CA TRP A 264 -0.98 9.72 -6.92
C TRP A 264 -0.14 10.99 -6.97
N ASN A 265 -0.77 12.15 -7.02
CA ASN A 265 -0.07 13.42 -7.12
C ASN A 265 0.70 13.79 -5.85
N LYS A 266 0.20 13.38 -4.67
CA LYS A 266 0.80 13.76 -3.39
C LYS A 266 1.93 12.84 -2.95
N TYR A 267 1.83 11.55 -3.24
CA TYR A 267 2.65 10.52 -2.62
C TYR A 267 3.56 9.78 -3.59
N ARG A 268 3.54 10.13 -4.87
CA ARG A 268 4.42 9.52 -5.87
C ARG A 268 5.83 10.05 -5.74
N ASP A 269 6.79 9.15 -5.80
CA ASP A 269 8.22 9.40 -5.99
C ASP A 269 8.80 8.50 -7.10
N ASP A 270 10.11 8.44 -7.22
CA ASP A 270 10.81 7.67 -8.26
C ASP A 270 10.61 6.15 -8.14
N ILE A 271 10.17 5.66 -6.97
CA ILE A 271 9.99 4.23 -6.69
C ILE A 271 8.50 3.84 -6.84
N GLY A 272 7.60 4.77 -6.53
CA GLY A 272 6.16 4.53 -6.53
C GLY A 272 5.42 5.43 -5.58
N LEU A 273 4.36 4.91 -4.95
CA LEU A 273 3.62 5.64 -3.94
C LEU A 273 4.16 5.31 -2.54
N GLY A 274 4.69 6.32 -1.87
CA GLY A 274 5.27 6.20 -0.54
C GLY A 274 4.91 7.38 0.36
N VAL A 275 4.82 7.14 1.65
CA VAL A 275 4.54 8.17 2.67
C VAL A 275 5.84 8.56 3.33
N SER A 276 6.17 9.85 3.29
CA SER A 276 7.25 10.37 4.14
C SER A 276 6.79 10.31 5.59
N ASP A 277 7.47 9.49 6.37
CA ASP A 277 7.14 9.27 7.78
C ASP A 277 8.24 9.82 8.67
N HIS A 278 7.79 10.44 9.73
CA HIS A 278 8.58 10.88 10.86
C HIS A 278 8.13 10.08 12.07
N ASN A 279 8.81 8.97 12.33
CA ASN A 279 8.36 8.05 13.34
C ASN A 279 9.22 8.09 14.60
N THR A 280 8.79 8.90 15.57
CA THR A 280 9.37 8.94 16.92
C THR A 280 9.34 7.58 17.62
N ASN A 281 8.43 6.68 17.19
CA ASN A 281 8.35 5.32 17.74
C ASN A 281 9.53 4.43 17.37
N LEU A 282 10.40 4.79 16.44
CA LEU A 282 11.62 4.01 16.16
C LEU A 282 12.54 3.95 17.38
N THR A 283 12.55 4.97 18.23
CA THR A 283 13.27 4.99 19.51
C THR A 283 12.97 3.75 20.36
N ARG A 284 11.77 3.18 20.25
CA ARG A 284 11.38 1.92 20.93
C ARG A 284 12.27 0.72 20.58
N LEU A 285 12.92 0.71 19.44
CA LEU A 285 13.81 -0.39 19.06
C LEU A 285 14.92 -0.61 20.11
N TRP A 286 15.39 0.47 20.72
CA TRP A 286 16.46 0.46 21.72
C TRP A 286 15.94 0.56 23.16
N GLU A 287 14.88 1.30 23.38
CA GLU A 287 14.39 1.64 24.72
C GLU A 287 13.37 0.66 25.28
N THR A 288 12.51 0.10 24.43
CA THR A 288 11.55 -0.90 24.88
C THR A 288 12.26 -2.17 25.31
N LYS A 289 12.15 -2.49 26.59
CA LYS A 289 12.72 -3.71 27.16
C LYS A 289 11.69 -4.81 27.22
N LEU A 290 12.10 -6.01 26.83
CA LEU A 290 11.28 -7.20 26.96
C LEU A 290 11.07 -7.48 28.46
N VAL A 291 9.82 -7.56 28.87
CA VAL A 291 9.44 -7.91 30.24
C VAL A 291 8.76 -9.27 30.21
N LEU A 292 9.42 -10.28 30.74
CA LEU A 292 8.84 -11.61 30.86
C LEU A 292 7.82 -11.64 32.01
N PRO A 293 6.71 -12.41 31.86
CA PRO A 293 5.69 -12.46 32.89
C PRO A 293 6.23 -12.91 34.24
N ASN A 294 5.84 -12.21 35.30
CA ASN A 294 6.05 -12.67 36.66
C ASN A 294 4.90 -13.62 37.04
N GLY A 295 5.26 -14.75 37.64
CA GLY A 295 4.29 -15.75 38.05
C GLY A 295 4.04 -16.83 37.01
N GLN A 296 3.15 -17.74 37.37
CA GLN A 296 2.84 -18.92 36.55
C GLN A 296 1.72 -18.61 35.57
N ARG A 297 1.89 -19.03 34.33
CA ARG A 297 0.84 -19.05 33.31
C ARG A 297 0.71 -20.43 32.71
N THR A 298 -0.48 -20.83 32.37
CA THR A 298 -0.73 -22.11 31.68
C THR A 298 -0.73 -21.86 30.18
N ASN A 299 0.13 -22.57 29.43
CA ASN A 299 0.10 -22.52 27.98
C ASN A 299 -1.08 -23.32 27.41
N GLY A 300 -1.33 -23.21 26.10
CA GLY A 300 -2.42 -23.91 25.40
C GLY A 300 -2.35 -25.46 25.47
N GLN A 301 -1.25 -26.02 25.97
CA GLN A 301 -1.05 -27.47 26.20
C GLN A 301 -1.27 -27.87 27.66
N GLY A 302 -1.73 -26.94 28.49
CA GLY A 302 -1.96 -27.19 29.91
C GLY A 302 -0.70 -27.19 30.80
N LYS A 303 0.48 -26.87 30.25
CA LYS A 303 1.71 -26.74 31.01
C LYS A 303 1.76 -25.39 31.73
N THR A 304 1.95 -25.43 33.04
CA THR A 304 2.22 -24.21 33.82
C THR A 304 3.65 -23.74 33.59
N LEU A 305 3.83 -22.48 33.19
CA LEU A 305 5.12 -21.86 32.87
C LEU A 305 5.49 -20.86 33.97
N ALA A 306 6.70 -20.93 34.47
CA ALA A 306 7.30 -19.92 35.33
C ALA A 306 8.13 -18.92 34.49
N LYS A 307 8.58 -17.81 35.08
CA LYS A 307 9.34 -16.78 34.36
C LYS A 307 10.54 -17.33 33.58
N GLY A 308 11.30 -18.27 34.17
CA GLY A 308 12.45 -18.89 33.51
C GLY A 308 12.10 -19.77 32.31
N ASP A 309 10.87 -20.25 32.20
CA ASP A 309 10.41 -21.09 31.09
C ASP A 309 10.10 -20.27 29.83
N TYR A 310 10.06 -18.96 29.91
CA TYR A 310 9.87 -18.07 28.77
C TYR A 310 11.18 -17.73 28.05
N THR A 311 12.32 -18.16 28.60
CA THR A 311 13.60 -18.03 27.90
C THR A 311 13.61 -18.98 26.71
N GLY A 312 13.97 -18.49 25.54
CA GLY A 312 13.98 -19.29 24.31
C GLY A 312 14.79 -18.59 23.24
N LYS A 313 14.61 -19.04 22.03
CA LYS A 313 15.23 -18.43 20.84
C LYS A 313 14.16 -18.06 19.83
N MET A 314 14.35 -16.92 19.21
CA MET A 314 13.66 -16.56 17.98
C MET A 314 14.12 -17.47 16.83
N PRO A 315 13.38 -17.59 15.71
CA PRO A 315 13.79 -18.39 14.55
C PRO A 315 15.18 -18.04 14.01
N ASN A 316 15.60 -16.78 14.11
CA ASN A 316 16.93 -16.30 13.72
C ASN A 316 18.03 -16.59 14.77
N GLY A 317 17.70 -17.25 15.89
CA GLY A 317 18.63 -17.60 16.95
C GLY A 317 18.77 -16.59 18.08
N ASP A 318 18.16 -15.41 17.99
CA ASP A 318 18.19 -14.38 19.04
C ASP A 318 17.58 -14.89 20.34
N LEU A 319 18.21 -14.56 21.45
CA LEU A 319 17.77 -15.03 22.76
C LEU A 319 16.66 -14.14 23.33
N ILE A 320 15.56 -14.76 23.71
CA ILE A 320 14.47 -14.14 24.45
C ILE A 320 14.86 -14.11 25.92
N GLN A 321 15.18 -12.93 26.45
CA GLN A 321 15.58 -12.72 27.83
C GLN A 321 14.88 -11.51 28.43
N ASP A 322 14.66 -11.56 29.76
CA ASP A 322 14.10 -10.42 30.49
C ASP A 322 15.06 -9.21 30.44
N GLY A 323 14.54 -8.03 30.10
CA GLY A 323 15.30 -6.79 30.08
C GLY A 323 16.12 -6.51 28.81
N VAL A 324 16.16 -7.41 27.83
CA VAL A 324 16.81 -7.10 26.53
C VAL A 324 15.99 -6.11 25.73
N ALA A 325 16.64 -5.33 24.88
CA ALA A 325 15.92 -4.39 24.00
C ALA A 325 15.14 -5.15 22.93
N PHE A 326 14.10 -4.52 22.39
CA PHE A 326 13.28 -5.11 21.32
C PHE A 326 14.13 -5.51 20.11
N VAL A 327 15.10 -4.66 19.72
CA VAL A 327 16.00 -4.93 18.60
C VAL A 327 16.92 -6.13 18.84
N ASP A 328 17.18 -6.51 20.08
CA ASP A 328 18.04 -7.64 20.41
C ASP A 328 17.38 -9.00 20.11
N ILE A 329 16.05 -9.03 20.01
CA ILE A 329 15.30 -10.21 19.54
C ILE A 329 14.88 -10.07 18.06
N ARG A 330 15.41 -9.08 17.37
CA ARG A 330 15.19 -8.77 15.95
C ARG A 330 16.52 -8.40 15.29
N SER A 331 17.58 -9.15 15.58
CA SER A 331 18.95 -8.79 15.15
C SER A 331 19.11 -8.63 13.64
N ASN A 332 18.22 -9.23 12.84
CA ASN A 332 18.19 -9.04 11.39
C ASN A 332 18.01 -7.57 10.99
N TYR A 333 17.32 -6.77 11.80
CA TYR A 333 17.18 -5.33 11.54
C TYR A 333 18.50 -4.57 11.60
N LYS A 334 19.48 -5.10 12.36
CA LYS A 334 20.79 -4.43 12.53
C LYS A 334 21.62 -4.34 11.25
N SER A 335 21.26 -5.10 10.22
CA SER A 335 21.85 -5.01 8.89
C SER A 335 20.99 -4.22 7.89
N ASP A 336 19.80 -3.82 8.27
CA ASP A 336 18.90 -3.05 7.42
C ASP A 336 19.42 -1.62 7.24
N PRO A 337 19.51 -1.09 6.00
CA PRO A 337 20.00 0.27 5.76
C PRO A 337 19.21 1.35 6.51
N MET A 338 17.88 1.21 6.61
CA MET A 338 17.02 2.16 7.34
C MET A 338 17.30 2.12 8.84
N TYR A 339 17.51 0.91 9.41
CA TYR A 339 17.92 0.78 10.80
C TYR A 339 19.26 1.45 11.06
N LEU A 340 20.24 1.21 10.20
CA LEU A 340 21.59 1.78 10.34
C LEU A 340 21.56 3.32 10.27
N GLU A 341 20.68 3.86 9.44
CA GLU A 341 20.51 5.31 9.35
C GLU A 341 19.81 5.85 10.61
N ALA A 342 18.69 5.25 11.02
CA ALA A 342 18.00 5.61 12.27
C ALA A 342 18.92 5.50 13.50
N GLU A 343 19.80 4.50 13.54
CA GLU A 343 20.77 4.31 14.63
C GLU A 343 21.76 5.48 14.76
N LYS A 344 22.11 6.14 13.66
CA LYS A 344 22.98 7.32 13.70
C LYS A 344 22.30 8.46 14.47
N TYR A 345 21.01 8.73 14.14
CA TYR A 345 20.23 9.73 14.84
C TYR A 345 20.05 9.37 16.33
N TYR A 346 19.71 8.11 16.61
CA TYR A 346 19.58 7.66 18.00
C TYR A 346 20.88 7.79 18.82
N LYS A 347 22.02 7.47 18.22
CA LYS A 347 23.33 7.63 18.88
C LYS A 347 23.73 9.09 19.09
N GLN A 348 23.30 9.98 18.18
CA GLN A 348 23.63 11.41 18.26
C GLN A 348 22.70 12.15 19.23
N ASP A 349 21.38 11.92 19.12
CA ASP A 349 20.34 12.75 19.74
C ASP A 349 19.63 12.05 20.90
N GLY A 350 19.88 10.75 21.11
CA GLY A 350 19.17 9.91 22.09
C GLY A 350 17.74 9.54 21.69
N ASN A 351 17.32 9.95 20.49
CA ASN A 351 16.00 9.66 19.91
C ASN A 351 16.11 9.65 18.37
N THR A 352 14.99 9.37 17.69
CA THR A 352 14.90 9.35 16.23
C THR A 352 13.97 10.45 15.67
N ASP A 353 13.74 11.50 16.43
CA ASP A 353 12.75 12.54 16.10
C ASP A 353 13.11 13.33 14.84
N ASN A 354 14.38 13.40 14.50
CA ASN A 354 14.88 14.08 13.31
C ASN A 354 15.14 13.11 12.13
N TYR A 355 14.78 11.83 12.26
CA TYR A 355 14.93 10.87 11.18
C TYR A 355 13.65 10.78 10.36
N TYR A 356 13.74 11.16 9.09
CA TYR A 356 12.65 11.08 8.11
C TYR A 356 13.00 10.06 7.04
N PHE A 357 12.01 9.28 6.62
CA PHE A 357 12.15 8.30 5.55
C PHE A 357 10.83 8.17 4.78
N THR A 358 10.91 7.74 3.53
CA THR A 358 9.72 7.43 2.74
C THR A 358 9.41 5.93 2.88
N LEU A 359 8.17 5.63 3.26
CA LEU A 359 7.71 4.28 3.54
C LEU A 359 6.87 3.75 2.37
N HIS A 360 7.45 2.81 1.59
CA HIS A 360 6.77 2.07 0.54
C HIS A 360 6.35 0.71 1.09
N ARG A 361 5.10 0.61 1.55
CA ARG A 361 4.60 -0.62 2.15
C ARG A 361 4.09 -1.58 1.08
N PHE A 362 4.52 -2.83 1.15
CA PHE A 362 4.14 -3.88 0.20
C PHE A 362 2.60 -4.05 0.09
N TRP A 363 1.88 -4.05 1.20
CA TRP A 363 0.43 -4.16 1.18
C TRP A 363 -0.26 -2.94 0.54
N HIS A 364 0.25 -1.72 0.80
CA HIS A 364 -0.25 -0.52 0.12
C HIS A 364 -0.10 -0.65 -1.39
N ALA A 365 1.06 -1.11 -1.85
CA ALA A 365 1.29 -1.34 -3.28
C ALA A 365 0.26 -2.30 -3.88
N GLY A 366 -0.10 -3.36 -3.16
CA GLY A 366 -1.14 -4.30 -3.58
C GLY A 366 -2.52 -3.64 -3.70
N ASP A 367 -2.94 -2.89 -2.70
CA ASP A 367 -4.24 -2.21 -2.69
C ASP A 367 -4.32 -1.11 -3.76
N ILE A 368 -3.22 -0.33 -3.93
CA ILE A 368 -3.09 0.69 -4.96
C ILE A 368 -3.20 0.06 -6.35
N MET A 369 -2.44 -1.02 -6.60
CA MET A 369 -2.49 -1.73 -7.88
C MET A 369 -3.90 -2.27 -8.20
N MET A 370 -4.60 -2.80 -7.19
CA MET A 370 -5.98 -3.27 -7.37
C MET A 370 -6.91 -2.11 -7.74
N ALA A 371 -6.85 -0.99 -7.03
CA ALA A 371 -7.73 0.14 -7.28
C ALA A 371 -7.50 0.77 -8.66
N LEU A 372 -6.23 1.00 -9.03
CA LEU A 372 -5.86 1.53 -10.34
C LEU A 372 -6.21 0.54 -11.47
N GLY A 373 -5.96 -0.76 -11.26
CA GLY A 373 -6.34 -1.82 -12.20
C GLY A 373 -7.85 -1.88 -12.40
N THR A 374 -8.63 -1.81 -11.33
CA THR A 374 -10.10 -1.78 -11.41
C THR A 374 -10.60 -0.53 -12.14
N MET A 375 -10.02 0.66 -11.85
CA MET A 375 -10.37 1.88 -12.59
C MET A 375 -10.09 1.72 -14.08
N SER A 376 -8.93 1.19 -14.43
CA SER A 376 -8.53 0.96 -15.83
C SER A 376 -9.42 -0.06 -16.54
N GLU A 377 -9.86 -1.12 -15.86
CA GLU A 377 -10.70 -2.16 -16.42
C GLU A 377 -12.16 -1.69 -16.57
N VAL A 378 -12.71 -1.08 -15.53
CA VAL A 378 -14.14 -0.74 -15.46
C VAL A 378 -14.44 0.61 -16.13
N TYR A 379 -13.52 1.56 -16.04
CA TYR A 379 -13.63 2.90 -16.59
C TYR A 379 -12.35 3.31 -17.34
N PRO A 380 -12.03 2.64 -18.45
CA PRO A 380 -10.77 2.89 -19.17
C PRO A 380 -10.60 4.35 -19.63
N ASP A 381 -11.70 5.06 -19.89
CA ASP A 381 -11.68 6.48 -20.26
C ASP A 381 -11.39 7.44 -19.10
N LEU A 382 -11.39 6.94 -17.86
CA LEU A 382 -11.13 7.71 -16.64
C LEU A 382 -9.82 7.31 -15.94
N THR A 383 -9.07 6.40 -16.53
CA THR A 383 -7.69 6.15 -16.07
C THR A 383 -7.02 7.52 -15.98
N PRO A 384 -6.28 7.82 -14.88
CA PRO A 384 -5.42 8.99 -14.89
C PRO A 384 -4.70 8.93 -16.22
N ASP A 385 -4.80 9.99 -17.01
CA ASP A 385 -3.97 10.04 -18.19
C ASP A 385 -2.58 9.64 -17.70
N SER A 386 -2.12 8.43 -18.08
CA SER A 386 -0.70 8.19 -18.06
C SER A 386 -0.21 9.46 -18.67
N GLU A 387 0.55 10.28 -17.95
CA GLU A 387 1.05 11.49 -18.56
C GLU A 387 1.55 11.03 -19.90
N THR A 388 0.72 11.14 -20.92
CA THR A 388 1.21 11.13 -22.29
C THR A 388 2.22 12.24 -22.18
N PRO A 389 3.52 11.94 -22.30
CA PRO A 389 4.53 12.97 -22.10
C PRO A 389 3.99 14.13 -22.90
N ASP A 390 3.72 15.27 -22.24
CA ASP A 390 3.10 16.39 -22.91
C ASP A 390 3.89 16.53 -24.21
N THR A 391 3.30 16.03 -25.32
CA THR A 391 4.03 15.88 -26.59
C THR A 391 4.54 17.24 -27.06
N ASP A 392 4.06 18.29 -26.39
CA ASP A 392 4.49 19.66 -26.56
C ASP A 392 5.58 20.08 -25.56
N ALA A 393 5.85 19.32 -24.49
CA ALA A 393 6.98 19.59 -23.59
C ALA A 393 8.30 19.11 -24.21
N PRO A 394 9.41 19.82 -23.97
CA PRO A 394 10.70 19.43 -24.53
C PRO A 394 11.16 18.07 -23.98
N VAL A 395 11.56 17.15 -24.87
CA VAL A 395 12.21 15.91 -24.48
C VAL A 395 13.70 16.19 -24.24
N VAL A 396 14.15 15.89 -23.03
CA VAL A 396 15.53 16.16 -22.60
C VAL A 396 16.26 14.84 -22.32
N THR A 397 17.46 14.72 -22.88
CA THR A 397 18.32 13.55 -22.71
C THR A 397 19.70 13.98 -22.24
N PRO A 398 20.25 13.37 -21.20
CA PRO A 398 19.62 12.40 -20.29
C PRO A 398 18.63 13.05 -19.32
N SER A 399 17.65 12.26 -18.82
CA SER A 399 16.68 12.70 -17.80
C SER A 399 17.29 12.83 -16.40
N ASP A 400 18.41 12.14 -16.17
CA ASP A 400 19.19 12.18 -14.94
C ASP A 400 20.67 12.40 -15.25
N VAL A 401 21.29 13.30 -14.50
CA VAL A 401 22.70 13.68 -14.69
C VAL A 401 23.49 13.50 -13.40
N THR A 402 24.58 12.77 -13.47
CA THR A 402 25.60 12.75 -12.41
C THR A 402 26.86 13.41 -12.92
N VAL A 403 27.34 14.44 -12.22
CA VAL A 403 28.58 15.15 -12.50
C VAL A 403 29.41 15.30 -11.22
N LYS A 404 30.71 15.47 -11.33
CA LYS A 404 31.53 15.83 -10.17
C LYS A 404 31.64 17.35 -10.05
N VAL A 405 32.00 17.80 -8.84
CA VAL A 405 32.32 19.23 -8.65
C VAL A 405 33.39 19.67 -9.63
N GLY A 406 33.09 20.69 -10.45
CA GLY A 406 33.93 21.26 -11.50
C GLY A 406 33.82 20.56 -12.87
N GLU A 407 33.12 19.43 -12.99
CA GLU A 407 32.83 18.79 -14.27
C GLU A 407 31.55 19.36 -14.92
N THR A 408 31.46 19.21 -16.23
CA THR A 408 30.31 19.65 -17.04
C THR A 408 29.66 18.48 -17.77
N LYS A 409 28.34 18.60 -18.03
CA LYS A 409 27.58 17.65 -18.82
C LYS A 409 26.55 18.40 -19.66
N ASP A 410 26.45 18.08 -20.94
CA ASP A 410 25.48 18.69 -21.84
C ASP A 410 24.14 17.93 -21.84
N LEU A 411 23.07 18.70 -21.89
CA LEU A 411 21.72 18.18 -22.16
C LEU A 411 21.44 18.31 -23.66
N THR A 412 20.84 17.27 -24.21
CA THR A 412 20.26 17.31 -25.56
C THR A 412 18.77 17.51 -25.45
N VAL A 413 18.24 18.51 -26.13
CA VAL A 413 16.80 18.83 -26.16
C VAL A 413 16.31 18.70 -27.60
N ASP A 414 15.18 18.04 -27.80
CA ASP A 414 14.56 17.81 -29.11
C ASP A 414 13.96 19.09 -29.75
N GLN A 415 13.81 20.14 -28.95
CA GLN A 415 13.26 21.44 -29.37
C GLN A 415 14.31 22.55 -29.29
N THR A 416 14.20 23.54 -30.15
CA THR A 416 15.09 24.71 -30.14
C THR A 416 14.44 25.90 -29.40
N GLY A 417 15.28 26.72 -28.77
CA GLY A 417 14.81 27.94 -28.08
C GLY A 417 14.19 27.66 -26.71
N CYS A 418 14.62 26.58 -26.05
CA CYS A 418 14.25 26.30 -24.67
C CYS A 418 15.06 27.15 -23.68
N ASP A 419 14.42 27.52 -22.58
CA ASP A 419 15.06 28.17 -21.44
C ASP A 419 15.42 27.12 -20.39
N PHE A 420 16.60 27.26 -19.78
CA PHE A 420 17.14 26.37 -18.77
C PHE A 420 17.26 27.09 -17.43
N LYS A 421 16.79 26.47 -16.35
CA LYS A 421 16.84 27.04 -15.01
C LYS A 421 17.21 25.98 -13.98
N SER A 422 18.19 26.26 -13.15
CA SER A 422 18.48 25.45 -11.97
C SER A 422 17.63 25.91 -10.79
N ASP A 423 17.12 24.95 -10.00
CA ASP A 423 16.43 25.23 -8.75
C ASP A 423 17.40 25.63 -7.65
N ASP A 424 18.67 25.16 -7.72
CA ASP A 424 19.76 25.56 -6.81
C ASP A 424 21.10 25.66 -7.56
N GLU A 425 21.43 26.89 -8.00
CA GLU A 425 22.69 27.16 -8.69
C GLU A 425 23.94 26.99 -7.81
N SER A 426 23.78 26.90 -6.48
CA SER A 426 24.87 26.63 -5.58
C SER A 426 25.31 25.15 -5.59
N ILE A 427 24.43 24.26 -6.06
CA ILE A 427 24.70 22.82 -6.24
C ILE A 427 25.13 22.54 -7.67
N ALA A 428 24.31 22.93 -8.64
CA ALA A 428 24.63 22.85 -10.06
C ALA A 428 24.08 24.06 -10.82
N SER A 429 24.88 24.64 -11.68
CA SER A 429 24.45 25.69 -12.60
C SER A 429 24.20 25.12 -14.00
N VAL A 430 23.36 25.79 -14.80
CA VAL A 430 23.11 25.42 -16.19
C VAL A 430 23.26 26.63 -17.10
N SER A 431 23.92 26.46 -18.23
CA SER A 431 24.06 27.50 -19.24
C SER A 431 22.82 27.60 -20.13
N LYS A 432 22.70 28.67 -20.91
CA LYS A 432 21.64 28.84 -21.92
C LYS A 432 21.64 27.78 -23.02
N ASP A 433 22.76 27.11 -23.21
CA ASP A 433 22.93 26.07 -24.23
C ASP A 433 22.71 24.67 -23.64
N GLY A 434 22.27 24.58 -22.36
CA GLY A 434 21.95 23.32 -21.69
C GLY A 434 23.15 22.60 -21.07
N THR A 435 24.32 23.27 -20.96
CA THR A 435 25.50 22.68 -20.28
C THR A 435 25.36 22.84 -18.78
N ILE A 436 25.29 21.74 -18.06
CA ILE A 436 25.28 21.66 -16.59
C ILE A 436 26.70 21.67 -16.05
N THR A 437 26.96 22.42 -14.99
CA THR A 437 28.22 22.44 -14.26
C THR A 437 28.00 22.07 -12.80
N GLY A 438 28.67 21.05 -12.29
CA GLY A 438 28.65 20.70 -10.86
C GLY A 438 29.39 21.74 -10.02
N VAL A 439 28.71 22.40 -9.08
CA VAL A 439 29.28 23.48 -8.25
C VAL A 439 29.66 22.97 -6.85
N LYS A 440 28.76 22.24 -6.23
CA LYS A 440 28.92 21.70 -4.87
C LYS A 440 28.21 20.36 -4.77
N GLU A 441 28.75 19.45 -3.99
CA GLU A 441 28.10 18.17 -3.71
C GLU A 441 26.68 18.36 -3.20
N GLY A 442 25.72 17.63 -3.81
CA GLY A 442 24.30 17.71 -3.51
C GLY A 442 23.43 17.24 -4.68
N LYS A 443 22.13 17.46 -4.54
CA LYS A 443 21.13 17.14 -5.57
C LYS A 443 20.28 18.38 -5.85
N THR A 444 20.02 18.67 -7.13
CA THR A 444 19.16 19.76 -7.58
C THR A 444 18.40 19.35 -8.84
N THR A 445 17.48 20.16 -9.30
CA THR A 445 16.71 19.97 -10.53
C THR A 445 16.99 21.07 -11.53
N ILE A 446 17.13 20.73 -12.80
CA ILE A 446 17.15 21.69 -13.91
C ILE A 446 15.78 21.62 -14.60
N THR A 447 15.08 22.74 -14.67
CA THR A 447 13.85 22.89 -15.44
C THR A 447 14.17 23.40 -16.83
N VAL A 448 13.69 22.71 -17.86
CA VAL A 448 13.82 23.08 -19.28
C VAL A 448 12.44 23.46 -19.79
N THR A 449 12.27 24.69 -20.21
CA THR A 449 10.97 25.24 -20.63
C THR A 449 11.03 25.67 -22.09
N ASN A 450 10.09 25.23 -22.90
CA ASN A 450 9.98 25.68 -24.31
C ASN A 450 9.27 27.04 -24.44
N LYS A 451 9.25 27.58 -25.65
CA LYS A 451 8.63 28.87 -25.95
C LYS A 451 7.10 28.95 -25.66
N ASP A 452 6.44 27.79 -25.58
CA ASP A 452 5.00 27.69 -25.30
C ASP A 452 4.72 27.53 -23.80
N GLY A 453 5.77 27.62 -22.95
CA GLY A 453 5.67 27.57 -21.50
C GLY A 453 5.57 26.15 -20.91
N LYS A 454 5.76 25.12 -21.76
CA LYS A 454 5.77 23.73 -21.33
C LYS A 454 7.15 23.34 -20.84
N SER A 455 7.24 22.55 -19.77
CA SER A 455 8.50 22.26 -19.10
C SER A 455 8.73 20.78 -18.85
N THR A 456 10.00 20.39 -18.89
CA THR A 456 10.50 19.09 -18.44
C THR A 456 11.59 19.31 -17.40
N THR A 457 11.73 18.40 -16.45
CA THR A 457 12.74 18.49 -15.39
C THR A 457 13.82 17.42 -15.56
N VAL A 458 15.06 17.76 -15.21
CA VAL A 458 16.23 16.88 -15.18
C VAL A 458 16.79 16.87 -13.78
N THR A 459 16.93 15.70 -13.19
CA THR A 459 17.57 15.55 -11.88
C THR A 459 19.09 15.61 -12.02
N VAL A 460 19.77 16.43 -11.23
CA VAL A 460 21.23 16.57 -11.22
C VAL A 460 21.79 16.17 -9.86
N THR A 461 22.67 15.18 -9.86
CA THR A 461 23.43 14.78 -8.67
C THR A 461 24.89 15.20 -8.86
N VAL A 462 25.40 16.04 -7.96
CA VAL A 462 26.80 16.45 -7.95
C VAL A 462 27.54 15.68 -6.88
N THR A 463 28.61 14.99 -7.27
CA THR A 463 29.48 14.21 -6.38
C THR A 463 30.83 14.92 -6.15
N ALA A 464 31.56 14.53 -5.09
CA ALA A 464 32.83 15.12 -4.75
C ALA A 464 33.86 15.06 -5.90
N ALA A 465 34.70 16.07 -6.01
CA ALA A 465 35.81 16.06 -6.95
C ALA A 465 36.81 14.96 -6.59
N THR A 466 37.30 14.20 -7.60
CA THR A 466 38.33 13.20 -7.36
C THR A 466 39.68 13.92 -7.13
N THR A 467 40.16 13.97 -5.91
CA THR A 467 41.54 14.40 -5.59
C THR A 467 42.50 13.31 -6.05
N THR A 468 43.21 13.57 -7.12
CA THR A 468 44.33 12.72 -7.54
C THR A 468 45.53 13.09 -6.70
N GLU A 469 45.83 12.35 -5.64
CA GLU A 469 47.15 12.39 -5.02
C GLU A 469 48.12 11.64 -5.90
N ALA A 470 49.13 12.36 -6.38
CA ALA A 470 50.27 11.79 -7.08
C ALA A 470 51.16 11.07 -6.06
N THR A 471 51.16 9.75 -6.06
CA THR A 471 52.15 8.97 -5.31
C THR A 471 53.12 8.33 -6.27
N THR A 472 54.38 8.69 -6.07
CA THR A 472 55.56 8.17 -6.74
C THR A 472 55.80 6.70 -6.44
N THR A 473 56.19 6.00 -7.50
CA THR A 473 56.61 4.60 -7.62
C THR A 473 57.60 4.09 -6.57
N SER A 474 57.39 2.84 -6.13
CA SER A 474 58.47 1.87 -5.94
C SER A 474 57.96 0.45 -6.12
N GLU A 475 58.58 -0.29 -7.01
CA GLU A 475 58.33 -1.69 -7.36
C GLU A 475 58.66 -2.65 -6.20
N ALA A 476 57.84 -3.67 -6.02
CA ALA A 476 58.35 -5.00 -5.67
C ALA A 476 57.33 -6.07 -6.06
N THR A 477 57.76 -6.96 -6.91
CA THR A 477 57.14 -8.18 -7.42
C THR A 477 56.91 -9.22 -6.32
N THR A 478 55.75 -9.88 -6.26
CA THR A 478 55.67 -11.35 -6.31
C THR A 478 54.24 -11.88 -6.37
N THR A 479 54.08 -12.80 -7.24
CA THR A 479 53.03 -13.74 -7.65
C THR A 479 52.13 -14.35 -6.58
N THR A 480 50.91 -14.56 -7.02
CA THR A 480 50.02 -15.74 -7.10
C THR A 480 48.65 -15.58 -6.43
N GLY A 481 47.60 -15.89 -7.21
CA GLY A 481 46.30 -16.32 -6.70
C GLY A 481 45.12 -15.50 -7.21
N ALA A 482 44.61 -15.88 -8.36
CA ALA A 482 43.43 -15.30 -8.99
C ALA A 482 42.16 -15.53 -8.16
N LYS A 483 41.38 -14.46 -8.00
CA LYS A 483 39.93 -14.56 -7.99
C LYS A 483 39.39 -13.29 -8.60
N THR A 484 38.86 -13.43 -9.80
CA THR A 484 38.28 -12.36 -10.61
C THR A 484 36.98 -11.89 -10.02
N THR A 485 36.92 -10.63 -9.63
CA THR A 485 35.66 -9.91 -9.43
C THR A 485 35.52 -9.00 -10.64
N THR A 486 34.54 -9.25 -11.48
CA THR A 486 34.27 -8.45 -12.66
C THR A 486 33.48 -7.21 -12.26
N THR A 487 34.11 -6.09 -12.38
CA THR A 487 33.48 -4.76 -12.30
C THR A 487 33.00 -4.38 -13.71
N ALA A 488 31.82 -3.83 -13.76
CA ALA A 488 31.16 -3.36 -14.96
C ALA A 488 31.96 -2.32 -15.75
N GLY A 489 31.82 -2.39 -17.07
CA GLY A 489 32.13 -1.29 -17.96
C GLY A 489 32.97 -1.67 -19.16
N GLU A 490 32.40 -2.37 -20.12
CA GLU A 490 32.82 -2.28 -21.53
C GLU A 490 31.56 -2.35 -22.41
N THR A 491 31.37 -1.31 -23.20
CA THR A 491 30.39 -1.26 -24.28
C THR A 491 30.86 -2.21 -25.38
N THR A 492 30.43 -3.46 -25.29
CA THR A 492 30.55 -4.39 -26.41
C THR A 492 29.33 -4.20 -27.30
N THR A 493 29.55 -4.00 -28.59
CA THR A 493 28.52 -4.12 -29.61
C THR A 493 27.96 -5.55 -29.54
N VAL A 494 26.76 -5.67 -28.92
CA VAL A 494 26.07 -6.95 -28.82
C VAL A 494 25.67 -7.37 -30.23
N ASP A 495 26.02 -8.60 -30.62
CA ASP A 495 25.46 -9.24 -31.81
C ASP A 495 23.93 -9.35 -31.59
N PRO A 496 23.12 -8.71 -32.43
CA PRO A 496 21.66 -8.72 -32.23
C PRO A 496 21.02 -10.10 -32.38
N ASN A 497 21.80 -11.15 -32.69
CA ASN A 497 21.37 -12.54 -32.80
C ASN A 497 22.00 -13.47 -31.75
N ALA A 498 22.72 -12.96 -30.77
CA ALA A 498 23.25 -13.80 -29.68
C ALA A 498 22.13 -14.02 -28.65
N ASP A 499 21.90 -15.28 -28.27
CA ASP A 499 20.95 -15.62 -27.24
C ASP A 499 21.44 -15.09 -25.88
N ASN A 500 20.66 -14.23 -25.24
CA ASN A 500 20.86 -13.73 -23.87
C ASN A 500 19.78 -14.33 -22.99
N ILE A 501 20.00 -15.58 -22.53
CA ILE A 501 18.99 -16.31 -21.77
C ILE A 501 18.60 -15.53 -20.51
N GLY A 502 17.30 -15.32 -20.36
CA GLY A 502 16.69 -14.55 -19.30
C GLY A 502 16.24 -13.15 -19.72
N ASP A 503 16.80 -12.56 -20.77
CA ASP A 503 16.41 -11.26 -21.32
C ASP A 503 15.19 -11.44 -22.26
N VAL A 504 14.02 -11.55 -21.68
CA VAL A 504 12.78 -11.85 -22.39
C VAL A 504 12.16 -10.61 -23.02
N ASN A 505 12.38 -9.45 -22.44
CA ASN A 505 11.88 -8.17 -22.94
C ASN A 505 12.84 -7.50 -23.96
N LEU A 506 14.04 -8.08 -24.14
CA LEU A 506 15.08 -7.63 -25.07
C LEU A 506 15.65 -6.23 -24.78
N ASP A 507 15.69 -5.84 -23.51
CA ASP A 507 16.27 -4.56 -23.08
C ASP A 507 17.78 -4.64 -22.75
N GLY A 508 18.35 -5.85 -22.77
CA GLY A 508 19.77 -6.14 -22.55
C GLY A 508 20.12 -6.38 -21.08
N VAL A 509 19.16 -6.36 -20.18
CA VAL A 509 19.32 -6.63 -18.74
C VAL A 509 18.44 -7.80 -18.35
N VAL A 510 18.95 -8.74 -17.57
CA VAL A 510 18.13 -9.85 -17.04
C VAL A 510 17.67 -9.48 -15.63
N ASP A 511 16.38 -9.15 -15.48
CA ASP A 511 15.80 -8.74 -14.21
C ASP A 511 14.34 -9.22 -14.03
N ILE A 512 13.64 -8.67 -13.03
CA ILE A 512 12.26 -9.08 -12.73
C ILE A 512 11.27 -8.69 -13.85
N ALA A 513 11.57 -7.68 -14.69
CA ALA A 513 10.72 -7.28 -15.79
C ALA A 513 10.61 -8.37 -16.86
N ASP A 514 11.67 -9.18 -17.02
CA ASP A 514 11.67 -10.33 -17.92
C ASP A 514 10.74 -11.43 -17.43
N ALA A 515 10.77 -11.73 -16.15
CA ALA A 515 9.86 -12.70 -15.54
C ALA A 515 8.39 -12.24 -15.67
N VAL A 516 8.11 -10.95 -15.52
CA VAL A 516 6.78 -10.37 -15.76
C VAL A 516 6.38 -10.50 -17.23
N THR A 517 7.32 -10.24 -18.15
CA THR A 517 7.08 -10.35 -19.61
C THR A 517 6.81 -11.80 -20.01
N LEU A 518 7.57 -12.75 -19.46
CA LEU A 518 7.35 -14.18 -19.67
C LEU A 518 5.99 -14.64 -19.14
N ASN A 519 5.61 -14.23 -17.94
CA ASN A 519 4.30 -14.55 -17.39
C ASN A 519 3.14 -13.97 -18.21
N LYS A 520 3.27 -12.76 -18.74
CA LYS A 520 2.28 -12.19 -19.65
C LYS A 520 2.14 -13.00 -20.94
N TYR A 521 3.24 -13.53 -21.47
CA TYR A 521 3.23 -14.42 -22.62
C TYR A 521 2.52 -15.74 -22.28
N LEU A 522 2.86 -16.40 -21.18
CA LEU A 522 2.21 -17.64 -20.73
C LEU A 522 0.71 -17.46 -20.47
N ALA A 523 0.32 -16.30 -20.00
CA ALA A 523 -1.09 -15.91 -19.83
C ALA A 523 -1.79 -15.51 -21.14
N GLY A 524 -1.08 -15.49 -22.27
CA GLY A 524 -1.65 -15.11 -23.58
C GLY A 524 -1.90 -13.59 -23.74
N VAL A 525 -1.33 -12.76 -22.86
CA VAL A 525 -1.54 -11.30 -22.88
C VAL A 525 -0.63 -10.60 -23.89
N VAL A 526 0.58 -11.12 -24.10
CA VAL A 526 1.55 -10.59 -25.06
C VAL A 526 2.04 -11.70 -25.99
N GLN A 527 2.55 -11.31 -27.18
CA GLN A 527 3.29 -12.19 -28.08
C GLN A 527 4.77 -11.86 -27.98
N LEU A 528 5.61 -12.88 -27.93
CA LEU A 528 7.06 -12.72 -27.94
C LEU A 528 7.62 -12.90 -29.35
N SER A 529 8.70 -12.21 -29.67
CA SER A 529 9.48 -12.45 -30.89
C SER A 529 10.24 -13.78 -30.79
N ASP A 530 10.72 -14.30 -31.93
CA ASP A 530 11.52 -15.52 -31.94
C ASP A 530 12.80 -15.41 -31.08
N GLN A 531 13.38 -14.23 -30.96
CA GLN A 531 14.53 -13.98 -30.09
C GLN A 531 14.12 -14.03 -28.61
N ALA A 532 13.05 -13.33 -28.25
CA ALA A 532 12.51 -13.33 -26.89
C ALA A 532 12.09 -14.74 -26.44
N LEU A 533 11.55 -15.56 -27.34
CA LEU A 533 11.23 -16.96 -27.05
C LEU A 533 12.47 -17.81 -26.77
N ARG A 534 13.56 -17.60 -27.54
CA ARG A 534 14.83 -18.29 -27.23
C ARG A 534 15.39 -17.86 -25.88
N ASN A 535 15.36 -16.57 -25.58
CA ASN A 535 15.81 -16.04 -24.31
C ASN A 535 14.94 -16.48 -23.12
N ALA A 536 13.67 -16.79 -23.37
CA ALA A 536 12.71 -17.23 -22.34
C ALA A 536 12.91 -18.67 -21.88
N ASN A 537 13.67 -19.51 -22.60
CA ASN A 537 13.94 -20.89 -22.22
C ASN A 537 15.02 -20.93 -21.12
N CYS A 538 14.63 -20.59 -19.90
CA CYS A 538 15.50 -20.43 -18.73
C CYS A 538 15.72 -21.73 -17.94
N ASP A 539 14.81 -22.72 -18.04
CA ASP A 539 14.95 -24.07 -17.48
C ASP A 539 15.17 -25.09 -18.60
N GLN A 540 16.42 -25.49 -18.80
CA GLN A 540 16.81 -26.54 -19.76
C GLN A 540 17.14 -27.86 -19.07
N SER A 541 16.52 -28.12 -17.92
CA SER A 541 16.62 -29.43 -17.28
C SER A 541 16.08 -30.54 -18.18
N PRO A 542 16.56 -31.79 -18.04
CA PRO A 542 16.16 -32.89 -18.94
C PRO A 542 14.64 -33.16 -19.03
N SER A 543 13.89 -32.67 -18.07
CA SER A 543 12.43 -32.78 -18.05
C SER A 543 11.69 -31.61 -18.70
N ASP A 544 12.41 -30.56 -19.18
CA ASP A 544 11.81 -29.33 -19.69
C ASP A 544 12.57 -28.63 -20.83
N ILE A 545 13.55 -29.30 -21.40
CA ILE A 545 14.59 -28.73 -22.29
C ILE A 545 14.09 -27.89 -23.49
N ASP A 546 12.90 -28.16 -23.98
CA ASP A 546 12.35 -27.48 -25.18
C ASP A 546 10.99 -26.79 -24.92
N ASN A 547 10.54 -26.73 -23.65
CA ASN A 547 9.28 -26.09 -23.29
C ASN A 547 9.50 -24.71 -22.68
N ILE A 548 8.63 -23.76 -23.03
CA ILE A 548 8.55 -22.47 -22.33
C ILE A 548 7.31 -22.48 -21.46
N GLY A 549 7.49 -22.41 -20.14
CA GLY A 549 6.43 -22.55 -19.17
C GLY A 549 6.76 -22.00 -17.78
N ASP A 550 6.01 -22.44 -16.78
CA ASP A 550 6.15 -21.99 -15.38
C ASP A 550 7.53 -22.29 -14.78
N LYS A 551 8.23 -23.32 -15.27
CA LYS A 551 9.56 -23.67 -14.81
C LYS A 551 10.60 -22.63 -15.23
N ASP A 552 10.48 -22.10 -16.46
CA ASP A 552 11.36 -21.05 -16.96
C ASP A 552 11.18 -19.78 -16.15
N THR A 553 9.95 -19.40 -15.88
CA THR A 553 9.67 -18.26 -14.98
C THR A 553 10.27 -18.51 -13.59
N THR A 554 10.16 -19.73 -13.09
CA THR A 554 10.71 -20.10 -11.78
C THR A 554 12.24 -20.03 -11.76
N ALA A 555 12.91 -20.55 -12.81
CA ALA A 555 14.36 -20.49 -12.95
C ALA A 555 14.84 -19.03 -13.06
N LEU A 556 14.16 -18.22 -13.88
CA LEU A 556 14.46 -16.81 -14.06
C LEU A 556 14.32 -16.01 -12.78
N VAL A 557 13.21 -16.16 -12.05
CA VAL A 557 12.99 -15.48 -10.77
C VAL A 557 14.04 -15.89 -9.73
N ARG A 558 14.40 -17.17 -9.66
CA ARG A 558 15.43 -17.65 -8.73
C ARG A 558 16.82 -17.13 -9.08
N PHE A 559 17.11 -17.00 -10.37
CA PHE A 559 18.35 -16.37 -10.84
C PHE A 559 18.40 -14.89 -10.41
N VAL A 560 17.36 -14.11 -10.69
CA VAL A 560 17.27 -12.69 -10.32
C VAL A 560 17.40 -12.50 -8.79
N LEU A 561 16.83 -13.41 -8.01
CA LEU A 561 16.93 -13.40 -6.54
C LEU A 561 18.24 -14.00 -6.00
N ASN A 562 19.16 -14.42 -6.88
CA ASN A 562 20.44 -15.05 -6.53
C ASN A 562 20.29 -16.25 -5.59
N VAL A 563 19.29 -17.10 -5.84
CA VAL A 563 19.04 -18.32 -5.05
C VAL A 563 20.14 -19.35 -5.31
N GLU A 564 20.62 -20.02 -4.25
CA GLU A 564 21.64 -21.08 -4.38
C GLU A 564 21.20 -22.18 -5.36
N GLY A 565 22.07 -22.54 -6.31
CA GLY A 565 21.79 -23.47 -7.40
C GLY A 565 21.22 -22.82 -8.67
N TYR A 566 20.95 -21.50 -8.67
CA TYR A 566 20.41 -20.74 -9.81
C TYR A 566 21.26 -19.49 -10.13
N GLN A 567 22.57 -19.60 -10.00
CA GLN A 567 23.49 -18.48 -10.27
C GLN A 567 23.77 -18.26 -11.75
N ASP A 568 23.40 -19.20 -12.61
CA ASP A 568 23.60 -19.14 -14.06
C ASP A 568 22.29 -19.50 -14.78
N LEU A 569 22.07 -18.91 -15.95
CA LEU A 569 21.01 -19.28 -16.91
C LEU A 569 21.64 -19.78 -18.22
N PRO A 570 21.02 -20.78 -18.89
CA PRO A 570 19.85 -21.53 -18.45
C PRO A 570 20.15 -22.47 -17.28
N PHE A 571 19.14 -22.74 -16.45
CA PHE A 571 19.22 -23.78 -15.41
C PHE A 571 19.19 -25.17 -16.06
N MET A 572 20.22 -25.95 -15.82
CA MET A 572 20.39 -27.26 -16.48
C MET A 572 19.83 -28.45 -15.66
N GLY A 573 19.33 -28.19 -14.45
CA GLY A 573 18.93 -29.23 -13.49
C GLY A 573 20.14 -29.98 -12.90
N GLU A 574 19.88 -30.75 -11.82
CA GLU A 574 20.83 -31.73 -11.29
C GLU A 574 20.73 -33.07 -12.04
#